data_ef732bd21e74f02043201a2b98f692c6
#
_entry.id   ef732bd21e74f02043201a2b98f692c6
#
_cell.length_a   1.000
_cell.length_b   1.000
_cell.length_c   1.000
_cell.angle_alpha   90.00
_cell.angle_beta   90.00
_cell.angle_gamma   90.00
#
_symmetry.space_group_name_H-M   'P 1'
#
loop_
_entity.id
_entity.type
_entity.pdbx_description
1 polymer ?
#
loop_
_entity_poly.entity_id
_entity_poly.type
_entity_poly.pdbx_seq_one_letter_code
_entity_poly.pdbx_strand_id
1 'polypeptide(L)'
;MFLATFAATACDEVREYPWNPDWDQYQPEPEPEPEPGPAPDDTTTTEKPDTTQTPEPPVVDPEPKPEVVGKARLVWIDAAANFKDYANDQDRIAQDMARLKETGFTAVVVDVRPTNSGVLFNSSTEGALTKVDAWVNGGYVWLERTADFDYLQAFIDAGEEVGLDVYASINTMVGGCHCPYGLGTAGFLFDDPSKKSWASVINAEEGLTNVMDLGSGTKFLNPANDEVVAYLVNLLADLAAYDLDGIILDRCRYDDFELMSDFSDESRQKFESFIGHQVENWPGDIFAPGQNKLSSPVTDMQKKWMEFRAKTIHDFVEKASDKVHSVNPDIRFGAYVGGWYSSYYMSGVNWASPKYETSTYYKWASEDYNEYGYADHCDIMIIGAYASTKSIYGSSEWTMQGFCKRAETLFSGDVPFVGGPDIGNSSGFEKGGQGHLMPSIVDACINSSTEGMFFFDLCHIKMYDYWDDIKIAFDKYLNTLK
;
A
#
# COMPACT_ATOMS: atom_id res chain seq x y z
N MET A 1 -11.31 34.95 -0.69
CA MET A 1 -11.86 34.24 0.46
C MET A 1 -12.75 33.12 -0.09
N PHE A 2 -12.14 32.00 -0.48
CA PHE A 2 -12.83 30.79 -0.90
C PHE A 2 -12.46 29.70 0.11
N LEU A 3 -13.40 29.38 0.99
CA LEU A 3 -13.33 28.20 1.82
C LEU A 3 -13.62 26.98 0.91
N ALA A 4 -12.58 26.23 0.58
CA ALA A 4 -12.72 24.88 0.09
C ALA A 4 -13.04 23.98 1.29
N THR A 5 -14.28 23.55 1.40
CA THR A 5 -14.72 22.50 2.32
C THR A 5 -14.18 21.18 1.79
N PHE A 6 -13.13 20.66 2.42
CA PHE A 6 -12.67 19.29 2.19
C PHE A 6 -13.62 18.36 2.96
N ALA A 7 -14.39 17.57 2.25
CA ALA A 7 -15.08 16.42 2.82
C ALA A 7 -14.07 15.28 2.86
N ALA A 8 -13.48 15.03 4.04
CA ALA A 8 -12.70 13.82 4.29
C ALA A 8 -13.63 12.62 4.32
N THR A 9 -13.37 11.62 3.51
CA THR A 9 -14.07 10.33 3.51
C THR A 9 -13.24 9.31 4.28
N ALA A 10 -13.89 8.40 5.02
CA ALA A 10 -13.25 7.38 5.87
C ALA A 10 -12.41 6.36 5.13
N CYS A 11 -12.79 6.11 3.93
CA CYS A 11 -11.94 5.38 3.00
C CYS A 11 -11.09 6.43 2.36
N ASP A 12 -9.87 6.41 2.75
CA ASP A 12 -8.78 7.27 2.42
C ASP A 12 -9.07 8.29 1.31
N GLU A 13 -8.63 9.50 1.49
CA GLU A 13 -8.64 10.48 0.43
C GLU A 13 -8.20 9.83 -0.89
N VAL A 14 -9.16 9.23 -1.62
CA VAL A 14 -9.05 9.27 -3.06
C VAL A 14 -9.14 10.78 -3.32
N ARG A 15 -7.99 11.47 -3.20
CA ARG A 15 -7.87 12.73 -3.88
C ARG A 15 -8.35 12.40 -5.28
N GLU A 16 -9.52 12.93 -5.67
CA GLU A 16 -9.67 13.26 -7.07
C GLU A 16 -8.41 14.07 -7.36
N TYR A 17 -7.38 13.40 -7.86
CA TYR A 17 -6.25 14.11 -8.45
C TYR A 17 -6.93 15.04 -9.44
N PRO A 18 -6.88 16.36 -9.25
CA PRO A 18 -7.61 17.26 -10.10
C PRO A 18 -7.21 16.86 -11.52
N TRP A 19 -8.19 16.36 -12.28
CA TRP A 19 -7.99 16.01 -13.67
C TRP A 19 -7.26 17.18 -14.32
N ASN A 20 -6.00 16.98 -14.65
CA ASN A 20 -5.20 18.01 -15.31
C ASN A 20 -5.38 17.78 -16.81
N PRO A 21 -6.10 18.68 -17.53
CA PRO A 21 -6.31 18.54 -18.98
C PRO A 21 -5.01 18.50 -19.77
N ASP A 22 -3.87 18.90 -19.19
CA ASP A 22 -2.56 18.80 -19.83
C ASP A 22 -2.00 17.37 -19.83
N TRP A 23 -2.56 16.42 -19.05
CA TRP A 23 -2.15 15.01 -19.06
C TRP A 23 -2.64 14.25 -20.30
N ASP A 24 -3.74 14.68 -20.91
CA ASP A 24 -4.20 14.11 -22.19
C ASP A 24 -3.26 14.40 -23.37
N GLN A 25 -2.30 15.33 -23.21
CA GLN A 25 -1.28 15.63 -24.22
C GLN A 25 -0.03 14.76 -24.09
N TYR A 26 0.10 13.99 -23.00
CA TYR A 26 1.22 13.08 -22.75
C TYR A 26 0.83 11.65 -23.08
N GLN A 27 0.59 11.37 -24.38
CA GLN A 27 0.50 9.99 -24.86
C GLN A 27 1.93 9.53 -25.18
N PRO A 28 2.49 8.53 -24.48
CA PRO A 28 3.70 7.87 -24.91
C PRO A 28 3.41 7.21 -26.28
N GLU A 29 4.38 7.27 -27.19
CA GLU A 29 4.31 6.51 -28.43
C GLU A 29 4.10 5.02 -28.09
N PRO A 30 3.33 4.26 -28.90
CA PRO A 30 3.07 2.86 -28.62
C PRO A 30 4.38 2.07 -28.60
N GLU A 31 4.57 1.26 -27.57
CA GLU A 31 5.73 0.39 -27.38
C GLU A 31 5.86 -0.60 -28.55
N PRO A 32 7.10 -0.89 -29.02
CA PRO A 32 7.32 -2.02 -29.90
C PRO A 32 7.07 -3.35 -29.15
N GLU A 33 6.38 -4.28 -29.77
CA GLU A 33 6.13 -5.61 -29.22
C GLU A 33 7.46 -6.33 -28.88
N PRO A 34 7.58 -6.97 -27.69
CA PRO A 34 8.81 -7.67 -27.31
C PRO A 34 9.02 -8.94 -28.13
N GLU A 35 10.24 -9.12 -28.64
CA GLU A 35 10.67 -10.37 -29.27
C GLU A 35 10.81 -11.50 -28.24
N PRO A 36 10.47 -12.75 -28.56
CA PRO A 36 10.53 -13.87 -27.62
C PRO A 36 11.98 -14.27 -27.30
N GLY A 37 12.30 -14.27 -26.00
CA GLY A 37 13.60 -14.70 -25.48
C GLY A 37 13.81 -16.23 -25.51
N PRO A 38 15.08 -16.71 -25.46
CA PRO A 38 15.41 -18.11 -25.56
C PRO A 38 15.09 -18.91 -24.29
N ALA A 39 14.72 -20.17 -24.48
CA ALA A 39 14.36 -21.14 -23.45
C ALA A 39 15.54 -21.52 -22.52
N PRO A 40 15.28 -21.83 -21.22
CA PRO A 40 16.33 -22.20 -20.27
C PRO A 40 16.78 -23.66 -20.41
N ASP A 41 18.08 -23.86 -20.21
CA ASP A 41 18.76 -25.15 -20.23
C ASP A 41 18.70 -25.82 -18.84
N ASP A 42 18.41 -27.12 -18.85
CA ASP A 42 18.20 -27.98 -17.69
C ASP A 42 19.53 -28.66 -17.29
N THR A 43 20.00 -28.45 -16.06
CA THR A 43 21.06 -29.35 -15.48
C THR A 43 20.84 -29.55 -13.97
N THR A 44 20.36 -30.72 -13.66
CA THR A 44 20.31 -31.34 -12.32
C THR A 44 21.68 -31.80 -11.83
N THR A 45 22.03 -31.54 -10.57
CA THR A 45 22.96 -32.37 -9.80
C THR A 45 22.54 -32.50 -8.35
N THR A 46 22.37 -33.75 -7.94
CA THR A 46 22.06 -34.21 -6.58
C THR A 46 23.33 -34.45 -5.78
N GLU A 47 23.36 -33.95 -4.54
CA GLU A 47 24.20 -34.55 -3.49
C GLU A 47 23.50 -34.56 -2.13
N LYS A 48 23.64 -35.67 -1.43
CA LYS A 48 23.04 -36.02 -0.15
C LYS A 48 24.09 -35.97 0.94
N PRO A 49 23.86 -35.46 2.12
CA PRO A 49 24.58 -35.87 3.32
C PRO A 49 23.69 -36.57 4.36
N ASP A 50 24.29 -37.58 4.93
CA ASP A 50 23.85 -38.39 6.04
C ASP A 50 24.06 -37.67 7.39
N THR A 51 23.05 -37.67 8.26
CA THR A 51 23.27 -37.50 9.70
C THR A 51 22.10 -38.06 10.52
N THR A 52 22.42 -38.96 11.40
CA THR A 52 21.62 -39.53 12.49
C THR A 52 21.26 -38.49 13.54
N GLN A 53 19.99 -38.33 13.82
CA GLN A 53 19.50 -37.64 15.01
C GLN A 53 18.35 -38.42 15.68
N THR A 54 18.35 -38.33 17.00
CA THR A 54 17.44 -38.93 17.98
C THR A 54 16.00 -38.44 17.79
N PRO A 55 14.97 -39.26 17.96
CA PRO A 55 13.58 -38.82 17.68
C PRO A 55 13.03 -37.92 18.78
N GLU A 56 12.65 -36.74 18.39
CA GLU A 56 11.70 -35.87 19.11
C GLU A 56 10.26 -36.42 18.99
N PRO A 57 9.37 -36.06 19.93
CA PRO A 57 7.96 -36.49 19.85
C PRO A 57 7.30 -35.93 18.59
N PRO A 58 6.32 -36.64 18.00
CA PRO A 58 5.72 -36.23 16.74
C PRO A 58 5.04 -34.86 16.91
N VAL A 59 5.59 -33.87 16.23
CA VAL A 59 4.86 -32.64 15.90
C VAL A 59 3.76 -33.10 14.95
N VAL A 60 2.50 -32.93 15.34
CA VAL A 60 1.37 -33.09 14.43
C VAL A 60 1.44 -31.86 13.51
N ASP A 61 1.90 -32.06 12.30
CA ASP A 61 1.84 -31.01 11.28
C ASP A 61 0.38 -30.59 11.13
N PRO A 62 0.06 -29.30 11.11
CA PRO A 62 -1.29 -28.83 10.82
C PRO A 62 -1.73 -29.40 9.47
N GLU A 63 -3.00 -29.77 9.36
CA GLU A 63 -3.55 -30.24 8.08
C GLU A 63 -3.29 -29.15 7.02
N PRO A 64 -2.75 -29.51 5.84
CA PRO A 64 -2.45 -28.52 4.81
C PRO A 64 -3.73 -27.76 4.42
N LYS A 65 -3.65 -26.44 4.36
CA LYS A 65 -4.75 -25.59 3.86
C LYS A 65 -5.22 -26.14 2.50
N PRO A 66 -6.55 -26.18 2.24
CA PRO A 66 -7.07 -26.67 0.97
C PRO A 66 -6.52 -25.85 -0.19
N GLU A 67 -6.09 -26.54 -1.25
CA GLU A 67 -5.53 -25.90 -2.45
C GLU A 67 -6.53 -24.88 -3.04
N VAL A 68 -6.07 -23.64 -3.23
CA VAL A 68 -6.88 -22.57 -3.80
C VAL A 68 -7.06 -22.80 -5.30
N VAL A 69 -8.31 -22.99 -5.73
CA VAL A 69 -8.63 -23.10 -7.16
C VAL A 69 -8.60 -21.73 -7.82
N GLY A 70 -7.78 -21.59 -8.86
CA GLY A 70 -7.62 -20.36 -9.61
C GLY A 70 -6.76 -19.32 -8.90
N LYS A 71 -6.76 -18.08 -9.41
CA LYS A 71 -6.01 -16.97 -8.86
C LYS A 71 -6.61 -16.47 -7.54
N ALA A 72 -5.79 -15.81 -6.74
CA ALA A 72 -6.17 -15.22 -5.47
C ALA A 72 -7.27 -14.15 -5.61
N ARG A 73 -8.15 -14.09 -4.63
CA ARG A 73 -9.29 -13.17 -4.55
C ARG A 73 -9.32 -12.57 -3.15
N LEU A 74 -8.74 -11.38 -3.03
CA LEU A 74 -8.54 -10.72 -1.75
C LEU A 74 -9.62 -9.67 -1.49
N VAL A 75 -9.84 -9.35 -0.22
CA VAL A 75 -10.59 -8.17 0.21
C VAL A 75 -9.80 -7.41 1.26
N TRP A 76 -9.79 -6.07 1.13
CA TRP A 76 -9.21 -5.19 2.13
C TRP A 76 -10.22 -4.96 3.26
N ILE A 77 -9.73 -4.92 4.50
CA ILE A 77 -10.49 -4.61 5.70
C ILE A 77 -9.86 -3.37 6.34
N ASP A 78 -10.29 -2.19 5.88
CA ASP A 78 -9.85 -0.91 6.45
C ASP A 78 -10.25 -0.82 7.92
N ALA A 79 -9.29 -0.43 8.78
CA ALA A 79 -9.51 -0.39 10.23
C ALA A 79 -10.62 0.60 10.59
N ALA A 80 -10.55 1.84 10.14
CA ALA A 80 -11.52 2.88 10.52
C ALA A 80 -12.93 2.57 10.01
N ALA A 81 -13.04 2.08 8.78
CA ALA A 81 -14.34 1.80 8.14
C ALA A 81 -15.06 0.57 8.74
N ASN A 82 -14.30 -0.41 9.22
CA ASN A 82 -14.85 -1.66 9.76
C ASN A 82 -14.77 -1.78 11.30
N PHE A 83 -14.14 -0.82 11.98
CA PHE A 83 -13.90 -0.87 13.43
C PHE A 83 -15.16 -1.04 14.27
N LYS A 84 -16.26 -0.42 13.86
CA LYS A 84 -17.56 -0.52 14.53
C LYS A 84 -18.08 -1.96 14.64
N ASP A 85 -17.68 -2.81 13.70
CA ASP A 85 -18.14 -4.20 13.66
C ASP A 85 -17.21 -5.13 14.44
N TYR A 86 -15.91 -4.79 14.55
CA TYR A 86 -14.90 -5.73 15.01
C TYR A 86 -14.18 -5.33 16.30
N ALA A 87 -14.19 -4.05 16.66
CA ALA A 87 -13.42 -3.54 17.82
C ALA A 87 -13.64 -4.35 19.11
N ASN A 88 -14.89 -4.79 19.36
CA ASN A 88 -15.30 -5.43 20.59
C ASN A 88 -16.11 -6.72 20.38
N ASP A 89 -16.11 -7.29 19.18
CA ASP A 89 -16.93 -8.43 18.80
C ASP A 89 -16.15 -9.45 17.96
N GLN A 90 -15.50 -10.40 18.66
CA GLN A 90 -14.74 -11.49 18.05
C GLN A 90 -15.64 -12.45 17.24
N ASP A 91 -16.87 -12.68 17.71
CA ASP A 91 -17.81 -13.54 17.00
C ASP A 91 -18.20 -12.94 15.65
N ARG A 92 -18.27 -11.61 15.58
CA ARG A 92 -18.52 -10.90 14.34
C ARG A 92 -17.38 -11.05 13.33
N ILE A 93 -16.13 -11.05 13.79
CA ILE A 93 -14.96 -11.36 12.94
C ILE A 93 -15.15 -12.75 12.33
N ALA A 94 -15.39 -13.77 13.15
CA ALA A 94 -15.57 -15.15 12.67
C ALA A 94 -16.73 -15.29 11.67
N GLN A 95 -17.87 -14.62 11.92
CA GLN A 95 -19.04 -14.64 11.03
C GLN A 95 -18.73 -14.02 9.67
N ASP A 96 -18.07 -12.86 9.65
CA ASP A 96 -17.74 -12.16 8.39
C ASP A 96 -16.65 -12.92 7.62
N MET A 97 -15.66 -13.54 8.30
CA MET A 97 -14.66 -14.40 7.68
C MET A 97 -15.29 -15.63 7.01
N ALA A 98 -16.26 -16.30 7.69
CA ALA A 98 -17.01 -17.40 7.10
C ALA A 98 -17.81 -16.94 5.86
N ARG A 99 -18.46 -15.78 5.93
CA ARG A 99 -19.20 -15.20 4.79
C ARG A 99 -18.30 -14.85 3.61
N LEU A 100 -17.10 -14.31 3.87
CA LEU A 100 -16.10 -14.06 2.83
C LEU A 100 -15.71 -15.34 2.11
N LYS A 101 -15.44 -16.42 2.88
CA LYS A 101 -15.14 -17.74 2.29
C LYS A 101 -16.29 -18.27 1.43
N GLU A 102 -17.52 -18.19 1.92
CA GLU A 102 -18.73 -18.61 1.17
C GLU A 102 -18.95 -17.80 -0.11
N THR A 103 -18.55 -16.53 -0.10
CA THR A 103 -18.59 -15.65 -1.28
C THR A 103 -17.53 -16.02 -2.32
N GLY A 104 -16.47 -16.71 -1.90
CA GLY A 104 -15.41 -17.19 -2.77
C GLY A 104 -14.10 -16.42 -2.68
N PHE A 105 -13.92 -15.57 -1.66
CA PHE A 105 -12.63 -14.98 -1.33
C PHE A 105 -11.63 -16.07 -0.88
N THR A 106 -10.35 -15.78 -1.07
CA THR A 106 -9.26 -16.68 -0.68
C THR A 106 -8.37 -16.09 0.38
N ALA A 107 -8.37 -14.76 0.53
CA ALA A 107 -7.56 -14.05 1.51
C ALA A 107 -8.22 -12.73 1.93
N VAL A 108 -7.77 -12.22 3.07
CA VAL A 108 -8.08 -10.88 3.57
C VAL A 108 -6.80 -10.07 3.79
N VAL A 109 -6.89 -8.74 3.64
CA VAL A 109 -5.82 -7.81 4.03
C VAL A 109 -6.39 -6.93 5.15
N VAL A 110 -5.95 -7.15 6.38
CA VAL A 110 -6.46 -6.48 7.57
C VAL A 110 -5.56 -5.30 7.91
N ASP A 111 -6.09 -4.07 7.88
CA ASP A 111 -5.37 -2.90 8.38
C ASP A 111 -5.28 -2.96 9.91
N VAL A 112 -4.07 -3.07 10.42
CA VAL A 112 -3.78 -3.18 11.86
C VAL A 112 -2.99 -2.00 12.42
N ARG A 113 -2.73 -0.98 11.61
CA ARG A 113 -2.13 0.29 12.01
C ARG A 113 -2.77 1.44 11.24
N PRO A 114 -3.95 1.90 11.70
CA PRO A 114 -4.73 2.94 11.02
C PRO A 114 -4.03 4.31 11.04
N THR A 115 -4.62 5.27 10.33
CA THR A 115 -4.04 6.61 10.13
C THR A 115 -3.91 7.46 11.38
N ASN A 116 -4.61 7.12 12.47
CA ASN A 116 -4.40 7.78 13.76
C ASN A 116 -3.16 7.27 14.51
N SER A 117 -2.36 6.39 13.89
CA SER A 117 -1.16 5.78 14.46
C SER A 117 -1.40 5.01 15.76
N GLY A 118 -0.58 4.03 16.04
CA GLY A 118 -0.81 3.00 17.05
C GLY A 118 -1.32 1.72 16.41
N VAL A 119 -1.25 0.61 17.11
CA VAL A 119 -1.45 -0.72 16.55
C VAL A 119 -2.66 -1.45 17.11
N LEU A 120 -3.24 -2.36 16.34
CA LEU A 120 -4.33 -3.25 16.73
C LEU A 120 -3.83 -4.70 16.91
N PHE A 121 -2.58 -4.84 17.36
CA PHE A 121 -1.94 -6.10 17.71
C PHE A 121 -0.98 -5.90 18.89
N ASN A 122 -0.51 -6.98 19.48
CA ASN A 122 0.46 -6.88 20.57
C ASN A 122 1.85 -6.55 20.01
N SER A 123 2.40 -5.41 20.40
CA SER A 123 3.72 -4.95 19.98
C SER A 123 4.54 -4.48 21.17
N SER A 124 5.84 -4.71 21.13
CA SER A 124 6.81 -4.15 22.06
C SER A 124 7.30 -2.75 21.65
N THR A 125 7.06 -2.38 20.40
CA THR A 125 7.56 -1.16 19.76
C THR A 125 6.57 -0.02 19.84
N GLU A 126 5.27 -0.29 19.63
CA GLU A 126 4.21 0.72 19.63
C GLU A 126 3.03 0.29 20.51
N GLY A 127 2.38 1.26 21.15
CA GLY A 127 1.25 0.99 22.04
C GLY A 127 -0.01 0.55 21.30
N ALA A 128 -0.74 -0.39 21.90
CA ALA A 128 -2.03 -0.82 21.38
C ALA A 128 -3.07 0.31 21.44
N LEU A 129 -3.84 0.47 20.37
CA LEU A 129 -4.93 1.43 20.29
C LEU A 129 -6.10 1.03 21.17
N THR A 130 -6.56 1.98 21.97
CA THR A 130 -7.78 1.85 22.78
C THR A 130 -9.00 2.49 22.10
N LYS A 131 -8.79 3.24 21.02
CA LYS A 131 -9.85 3.85 20.20
C LYS A 131 -9.35 4.16 18.80
N VAL A 132 -10.25 4.19 17.85
CA VAL A 132 -10.03 4.59 16.45
C VAL A 132 -11.08 5.63 16.07
N ASP A 133 -10.73 6.58 15.22
CA ASP A 133 -11.67 7.49 14.55
C ASP A 133 -12.44 6.72 13.46
N ALA A 134 -13.48 6.02 13.89
CA ALA A 134 -14.22 5.07 13.08
C ALA A 134 -15.32 5.77 12.26
N TRP A 135 -15.55 5.26 11.05
CA TRP A 135 -16.65 5.69 10.20
C TRP A 135 -17.99 5.06 10.63
N VAL A 136 -18.89 5.89 11.11
CA VAL A 136 -20.21 5.45 11.59
C VAL A 136 -21.29 6.38 11.07
N ASN A 137 -22.27 5.83 10.35
CA ASN A 137 -23.45 6.56 9.85
C ASN A 137 -23.15 7.86 9.06
N GLY A 138 -22.10 7.84 8.23
CA GLY A 138 -21.76 8.98 7.38
C GLY A 138 -20.87 10.04 8.03
N GLY A 139 -20.21 9.73 9.14
CA GLY A 139 -19.26 10.60 9.82
C GLY A 139 -18.24 9.83 10.63
N TYR A 140 -17.17 10.52 11.05
CA TYR A 140 -16.17 9.95 11.94
C TYR A 140 -16.53 10.21 13.39
N VAL A 141 -16.37 9.19 14.24
CA VAL A 141 -16.55 9.25 15.67
C VAL A 141 -15.43 8.48 16.37
N TRP A 142 -15.02 8.89 17.58
CA TRP A 142 -14.20 8.03 18.39
C TRP A 142 -14.99 6.80 18.82
N LEU A 143 -14.50 5.62 18.45
CA LEU A 143 -15.01 4.35 18.93
C LEU A 143 -13.96 3.68 19.81
N GLU A 144 -14.33 3.40 21.06
CA GLU A 144 -13.43 2.76 22.02
C GLU A 144 -13.40 1.25 21.83
N ARG A 145 -12.20 0.69 21.98
CA ARG A 145 -11.97 -0.74 22.09
C ARG A 145 -11.76 -1.08 23.56
N THR A 146 -12.68 -1.88 24.10
CA THR A 146 -12.69 -2.34 25.49
C THR A 146 -12.50 -3.85 25.61
N ALA A 147 -12.51 -4.57 24.50
CA ALA A 147 -12.26 -6.00 24.45
C ALA A 147 -10.80 -6.33 24.82
N ASP A 148 -10.61 -7.47 25.42
CA ASP A 148 -9.32 -8.00 25.88
C ASP A 148 -8.68 -8.99 24.91
N PHE A 149 -9.41 -9.44 23.85
CA PHE A 149 -8.82 -10.30 22.82
C PHE A 149 -7.83 -9.52 21.94
N ASP A 150 -6.81 -10.20 21.41
CA ASP A 150 -5.92 -9.63 20.39
C ASP A 150 -6.68 -9.51 19.05
N TYR A 151 -6.77 -8.26 18.52
CA TYR A 151 -7.56 -7.97 17.33
C TYR A 151 -7.03 -8.71 16.10
N LEU A 152 -5.71 -8.68 15.88
CA LEU A 152 -5.09 -9.37 14.75
C LEU A 152 -5.20 -10.89 14.89
N GLN A 153 -4.90 -11.42 16.10
CA GLN A 153 -5.00 -12.85 16.34
C GLN A 153 -6.41 -13.39 16.08
N ALA A 154 -7.45 -12.60 16.41
CA ALA A 154 -8.83 -13.01 16.13
C ALA A 154 -9.11 -13.18 14.63
N PHE A 155 -8.51 -12.37 13.76
CA PHE A 155 -8.59 -12.58 12.31
C PHE A 155 -7.78 -13.79 11.83
N ILE A 156 -6.59 -14.00 12.41
CA ILE A 156 -5.77 -15.19 12.10
C ILE A 156 -6.51 -16.47 12.46
N ASP A 157 -7.01 -16.57 13.69
CA ASP A 157 -7.77 -17.74 14.16
C ASP A 157 -9.00 -18.02 13.29
N ALA A 158 -9.76 -16.96 12.96
CA ALA A 158 -10.93 -17.08 12.09
C ALA A 158 -10.58 -17.44 10.63
N GLY A 159 -9.45 -16.92 10.13
CA GLY A 159 -8.91 -17.28 8.81
C GLY A 159 -8.51 -18.73 8.72
N GLU A 160 -7.81 -19.24 9.74
CA GLU A 160 -7.41 -20.64 9.83
C GLU A 160 -8.63 -21.55 9.86
N GLU A 161 -9.65 -21.25 10.69
CA GLU A 161 -10.88 -22.05 10.81
C GLU A 161 -11.60 -22.21 9.45
N VAL A 162 -11.64 -21.18 8.63
CA VAL A 162 -12.38 -21.24 7.35
C VAL A 162 -11.47 -21.43 6.12
N GLY A 163 -10.14 -21.45 6.30
CA GLY A 163 -9.15 -21.60 5.24
C GLY A 163 -9.04 -20.35 4.35
N LEU A 164 -9.01 -19.15 4.94
CA LEU A 164 -8.63 -17.90 4.32
C LEU A 164 -7.22 -17.52 4.74
N ASP A 165 -6.42 -17.06 3.80
CA ASP A 165 -5.14 -16.44 4.12
C ASP A 165 -5.35 -15.06 4.74
N VAL A 166 -4.50 -14.71 5.72
CA VAL A 166 -4.58 -13.44 6.44
C VAL A 166 -3.29 -12.64 6.24
N TYR A 167 -3.42 -11.52 5.54
CA TYR A 167 -2.37 -10.52 5.41
C TYR A 167 -2.65 -9.37 6.39
N ALA A 168 -1.63 -8.89 7.06
CA ALA A 168 -1.71 -7.66 7.85
C ALA A 168 -1.20 -6.46 7.05
N SER A 169 -1.91 -5.34 7.09
CA SER A 169 -1.46 -4.07 6.49
C SER A 169 -1.18 -3.04 7.56
N ILE A 170 -0.20 -2.16 7.32
CA ILE A 170 0.10 -1.00 8.15
C ILE A 170 0.22 0.27 7.32
N ASN A 171 -0.31 1.40 7.82
CA ASN A 171 -0.04 2.73 7.27
C ASN A 171 1.37 3.16 7.66
N THR A 172 2.37 2.77 6.87
CA THR A 172 3.78 2.71 7.22
C THR A 172 4.35 4.04 7.70
N MET A 173 4.31 5.08 6.85
CA MET A 173 4.93 6.38 7.15
C MET A 173 3.98 7.35 7.85
N VAL A 174 2.94 6.86 8.53
CA VAL A 174 2.00 7.71 9.26
C VAL A 174 2.35 7.73 10.74
N GLY A 175 2.44 8.92 11.33
CA GLY A 175 2.74 9.13 12.76
C GLY A 175 1.60 9.79 13.54
N GLY A 176 0.50 10.10 12.88
CA GLY A 176 -0.69 10.69 13.50
C GLY A 176 -1.53 11.52 12.54
N CYS A 177 -2.59 12.10 13.04
CA CYS A 177 -3.51 12.92 12.25
C CYS A 177 -4.16 14.05 13.02
N HIS A 178 -4.57 15.10 12.31
CA HIS A 178 -5.72 15.89 12.71
C HIS A 178 -6.96 15.14 12.26
N CYS A 179 -7.59 14.44 13.17
CA CYS A 179 -8.68 13.56 12.86
C CYS A 179 -9.91 14.33 12.33
N PRO A 180 -10.62 13.77 11.35
CA PRO A 180 -11.71 14.48 10.67
C PRO A 180 -12.89 14.80 11.62
N TYR A 181 -13.81 15.63 11.16
CA TYR A 181 -15.04 16.02 11.87
C TYR A 181 -14.79 16.65 13.26
N GLY A 182 -13.63 17.27 13.47
CA GLY A 182 -13.34 17.97 14.73
C GLY A 182 -13.00 17.03 15.88
N LEU A 183 -12.62 15.80 15.62
CA LEU A 183 -12.20 14.83 16.63
C LEU A 183 -10.87 15.17 17.33
N GLY A 184 -10.18 16.21 16.87
CA GLY A 184 -8.91 16.66 17.45
C GLY A 184 -7.71 15.97 16.81
N THR A 185 -6.67 15.73 17.60
CA THR A 185 -5.43 15.11 17.14
C THR A 185 -5.23 13.74 17.77
N ALA A 186 -4.57 12.84 17.05
CA ALA A 186 -4.18 11.53 17.53
C ALA A 186 -2.87 11.06 16.92
N GLY A 187 -2.24 10.09 17.57
CA GLY A 187 -1.02 9.45 17.12
C GLY A 187 0.20 9.87 17.91
N PHE A 188 1.21 9.01 17.90
CA PHE A 188 2.36 9.15 18.78
C PHE A 188 3.17 10.43 18.56
N LEU A 189 3.14 11.04 17.37
CA LEU A 189 3.78 12.34 17.13
C LEU A 189 3.13 13.48 17.93
N PHE A 190 1.85 13.35 18.29
CA PHE A 190 1.15 14.30 19.16
C PHE A 190 1.32 13.93 20.64
N ASP A 191 1.40 12.63 20.94
CA ASP A 191 1.51 12.12 22.31
C ASP A 191 2.93 12.31 22.88
N ASP A 192 3.96 12.26 22.00
CA ASP A 192 5.36 12.48 22.36
C ASP A 192 5.98 13.65 21.58
N PRO A 193 5.95 14.88 22.12
CA PRO A 193 6.55 16.05 21.47
C PRO A 193 8.06 15.93 21.18
N SER A 194 8.78 15.03 21.86
CA SER A 194 10.20 14.77 21.58
C SER A 194 10.44 14.16 20.21
N LYS A 195 9.40 13.55 19.62
CA LYS A 195 9.39 12.92 18.29
C LYS A 195 9.06 13.90 17.15
N LYS A 196 8.90 15.20 17.44
CA LYS A 196 8.61 16.20 16.39
C LYS A 196 9.62 16.16 15.25
N SER A 197 10.90 15.87 15.52
CA SER A 197 11.95 15.72 14.49
C SER A 197 11.76 14.51 13.57
N TRP A 198 10.90 13.56 13.96
CA TRP A 198 10.56 12.41 13.11
C TRP A 198 9.57 12.75 12.00
N ALA A 199 8.86 13.86 12.13
CA ALA A 199 7.87 14.29 11.15
C ALA A 199 8.53 14.99 9.96
N SER A 200 7.90 14.87 8.79
CA SER A 200 8.34 15.52 7.54
C SER A 200 8.40 17.04 7.66
N VAL A 201 9.29 17.65 6.87
CA VAL A 201 9.42 19.09 6.69
C VAL A 201 9.11 19.45 5.25
N ILE A 202 8.12 20.31 5.03
CA ILE A 202 7.71 20.75 3.70
C ILE A 202 8.35 22.10 3.32
N ASN A 203 8.57 22.29 2.01
CA ASN A 203 8.98 23.55 1.41
C ASN A 203 7.76 24.41 1.08
N ALA A 204 7.12 24.98 2.12
CA ALA A 204 5.94 25.83 1.98
C ALA A 204 6.29 27.21 1.38
N GLU A 205 5.28 28.00 1.00
CA GLU A 205 5.49 29.37 0.48
C GLU A 205 6.22 30.28 1.46
N GLU A 206 5.94 30.11 2.76
CA GLU A 206 6.55 30.88 3.85
C GLU A 206 7.91 30.33 4.29
N GLY A 207 8.37 29.22 3.72
CA GLY A 207 9.63 28.54 4.03
C GLY A 207 9.44 27.14 4.58
N LEU A 208 10.55 26.54 5.04
CA LEU A 208 10.56 25.19 5.57
C LEU A 208 9.66 25.08 6.82
N THR A 209 8.67 24.20 6.76
CA THR A 209 7.64 24.04 7.77
C THR A 209 7.50 22.57 8.16
N ASN A 210 7.67 22.26 9.44
CA ASN A 210 7.39 20.91 9.94
C ASN A 210 5.88 20.62 9.86
N VAL A 211 5.49 19.45 9.36
CA VAL A 211 4.06 19.11 9.17
C VAL A 211 3.28 19.09 10.50
N MET A 212 3.95 18.94 11.64
CA MET A 212 3.34 19.05 12.96
C MET A 212 2.87 20.47 13.30
N ASP A 213 3.40 21.50 12.64
CA ASP A 213 2.99 22.89 12.83
C ASP A 213 1.75 23.24 11.97
N LEU A 214 1.30 22.35 11.11
CA LEU A 214 0.09 22.51 10.30
C LEU A 214 -1.15 22.09 11.08
N GLY A 215 -2.22 22.87 10.97
CA GLY A 215 -3.49 22.67 11.69
C GLY A 215 -4.43 21.63 11.07
N SER A 216 -4.00 20.80 10.13
CA SER A 216 -4.85 19.82 9.43
C SER A 216 -4.03 18.66 8.85
N GLY A 217 -4.73 17.61 8.40
CA GLY A 217 -4.18 16.50 7.63
C GLY A 217 -3.42 15.45 8.45
N THR A 218 -3.07 14.39 7.75
CA THR A 218 -2.23 13.30 8.25
C THR A 218 -0.80 13.81 8.47
N LYS A 219 -0.14 13.29 9.52
CA LYS A 219 1.24 13.62 9.87
C LYS A 219 2.14 12.47 9.48
N PHE A 220 2.91 12.69 8.43
CA PHE A 220 3.84 11.68 7.93
C PHE A 220 5.19 11.78 8.63
N LEU A 221 5.80 10.62 8.78
CA LEU A 221 7.17 10.45 9.22
C LEU A 221 8.13 10.77 8.09
N ASN A 222 9.32 11.23 8.45
CA ASN A 222 10.41 11.43 7.51
C ASN A 222 11.10 10.09 7.17
N PRO A 223 10.98 9.57 5.95
CA PRO A 223 11.60 8.30 5.57
C PRO A 223 13.14 8.36 5.59
N ALA A 224 13.73 9.54 5.52
CA ALA A 224 15.18 9.73 5.59
C ALA A 224 15.73 9.70 7.03
N ASN A 225 14.87 9.74 8.06
CA ASN A 225 15.32 9.71 9.46
C ASN A 225 15.64 8.27 9.88
N ASP A 226 16.88 8.03 10.33
CA ASP A 226 17.35 6.69 10.70
C ASP A 226 16.63 6.14 11.95
N GLU A 227 16.19 6.98 12.87
CA GLU A 227 15.40 6.55 14.04
C GLU A 227 13.99 6.10 13.60
N VAL A 228 13.38 6.78 12.64
CA VAL A 228 12.10 6.38 12.04
C VAL A 228 12.24 5.03 11.36
N VAL A 229 13.27 4.84 10.54
CA VAL A 229 13.54 3.57 9.88
C VAL A 229 13.71 2.44 10.90
N ALA A 230 14.53 2.65 11.93
CA ALA A 230 14.75 1.65 12.99
C ALA A 230 13.45 1.30 13.75
N TYR A 231 12.65 2.31 14.05
CA TYR A 231 11.34 2.13 14.72
C TYR A 231 10.38 1.29 13.88
N LEU A 232 10.22 1.61 12.57
CA LEU A 232 9.31 0.88 11.69
C LEU A 232 9.79 -0.55 11.42
N VAL A 233 11.09 -0.77 11.27
CA VAL A 233 11.68 -2.11 11.09
C VAL A 233 11.47 -2.97 12.34
N ASN A 234 11.56 -2.39 13.57
CA ASN A 234 11.24 -3.11 14.79
C ASN A 234 9.75 -3.43 14.91
N LEU A 235 8.87 -2.50 14.51
CA LEU A 235 7.43 -2.72 14.48
C LEU A 235 7.05 -3.86 13.53
N LEU A 236 7.68 -3.92 12.35
CA LEU A 236 7.48 -5.02 11.39
C LEU A 236 7.99 -6.36 11.93
N ALA A 237 9.05 -6.35 12.75
CA ALA A 237 9.50 -7.57 13.44
C ALA A 237 8.48 -8.09 14.47
N ASP A 238 7.83 -7.18 15.23
CA ASP A 238 6.76 -7.55 16.15
C ASP A 238 5.57 -8.15 15.37
N LEU A 239 5.24 -7.58 14.22
CA LEU A 239 4.15 -8.08 13.35
C LEU A 239 4.50 -9.43 12.72
N ALA A 240 5.74 -9.62 12.28
CA ALA A 240 6.22 -10.86 11.68
C ALA A 240 6.31 -12.04 12.68
N ALA A 241 6.12 -11.79 13.97
CA ALA A 241 6.03 -12.84 14.99
C ALA A 241 4.64 -13.52 15.05
N TYR A 242 3.63 -12.96 14.36
CA TYR A 242 2.33 -13.60 14.20
C TYR A 242 2.35 -14.64 13.07
N ASP A 243 1.44 -15.61 13.13
CA ASP A 243 1.24 -16.62 12.08
C ASP A 243 0.43 -16.04 10.91
N LEU A 244 1.07 -15.16 10.17
CA LEU A 244 0.50 -14.44 9.03
C LEU A 244 0.92 -15.07 7.70
N ASP A 245 0.04 -15.03 6.71
CA ASP A 245 0.38 -15.37 5.32
C ASP A 245 1.14 -14.22 4.62
N GLY A 246 0.98 -12.97 5.10
CA GLY A 246 1.73 -11.85 4.55
C GLY A 246 1.63 -10.54 5.33
N ILE A 247 2.54 -9.62 4.98
CA ILE A 247 2.58 -8.25 5.50
C ILE A 247 2.62 -7.28 4.32
N ILE A 248 1.71 -6.29 4.33
CA ILE A 248 1.57 -5.30 3.26
C ILE A 248 1.86 -3.91 3.81
N LEU A 249 2.83 -3.23 3.21
CA LEU A 249 3.11 -1.83 3.49
C LEU A 249 2.13 -0.94 2.72
N ASP A 250 1.19 -0.31 3.40
CA ASP A 250 0.42 0.80 2.86
C ASP A 250 1.09 2.12 3.22
N ARG A 251 0.87 3.18 2.44
CA ARG A 251 1.46 4.51 2.63
C ARG A 251 2.97 4.49 2.92
N CYS A 252 3.69 3.53 2.32
CA CYS A 252 5.14 3.47 2.34
C CYS A 252 5.69 4.49 1.33
N ARG A 253 5.55 5.77 1.63
CA ARG A 253 5.82 6.89 0.74
C ARG A 253 6.04 8.19 1.53
N TYR A 254 6.49 9.22 0.82
CA TYR A 254 6.49 10.58 1.36
C TYR A 254 5.05 11.08 1.59
N ASP A 255 4.94 12.22 2.26
CA ASP A 255 3.65 12.79 2.69
C ASP A 255 2.77 13.30 1.53
N ASP A 256 1.57 13.76 1.90
CA ASP A 256 0.56 14.25 0.95
C ASP A 256 0.91 15.61 0.32
N PHE A 257 2.03 16.23 0.71
CA PHE A 257 2.57 17.44 0.06
C PHE A 257 3.46 17.12 -1.14
N GLU A 258 3.67 15.84 -1.44
CA GLU A 258 4.29 15.34 -2.66
C GLU A 258 5.70 15.92 -2.91
N LEU A 259 5.90 16.68 -4.00
CA LEU A 259 7.20 17.27 -4.37
C LEU A 259 7.71 18.30 -3.36
N MET A 260 6.83 18.80 -2.48
CA MET A 260 7.22 19.75 -1.42
C MET A 260 7.83 19.04 -0.20
N SER A 261 7.99 17.72 -0.17
CA SER A 261 8.47 16.93 0.96
C SER A 261 9.57 15.93 0.55
N ASP A 262 10.51 15.55 1.39
CA ASP A 262 10.87 16.08 2.72
C ASP A 262 12.14 16.94 2.60
N PHE A 263 12.11 18.13 3.14
CA PHE A 263 13.25 19.08 3.10
C PHE A 263 13.86 19.33 4.48
N SER A 264 13.86 18.32 5.35
CA SER A 264 14.55 18.35 6.65
C SER A 264 16.07 18.45 6.49
N ASP A 265 16.74 18.73 7.60
CA ASP A 265 18.21 18.75 7.65
C ASP A 265 18.79 17.34 7.39
N GLU A 266 18.12 16.26 7.83
CA GLU A 266 18.51 14.88 7.56
C GLU A 266 18.46 14.58 6.06
N SER A 267 17.34 14.93 5.41
CA SER A 267 17.19 14.77 3.97
C SER A 267 18.23 15.57 3.19
N ARG A 268 18.52 16.80 3.64
CA ARG A 268 19.58 17.63 3.06
C ARG A 268 20.93 16.92 3.11
N GLN A 269 21.34 16.48 4.30
CA GLN A 269 22.66 15.85 4.50
C GLN A 269 22.80 14.58 3.66
N LYS A 270 21.76 13.74 3.64
CA LYS A 270 21.75 12.50 2.85
C LYS A 270 21.74 12.78 1.35
N PHE A 271 20.99 13.78 0.90
CA PHE A 271 20.96 14.19 -0.50
C PHE A 271 22.30 14.76 -0.95
N GLU A 272 22.91 15.67 -0.19
CA GLU A 272 24.24 16.22 -0.48
C GLU A 272 25.32 15.12 -0.53
N SER A 273 25.21 14.12 0.33
CA SER A 273 26.08 12.93 0.27
C SER A 273 25.82 12.10 -0.99
N PHE A 274 24.57 11.94 -1.38
CA PHE A 274 24.17 11.17 -2.56
C PHE A 274 24.68 11.82 -3.87
N ILE A 275 24.58 13.14 -3.99
CA ILE A 275 25.05 13.87 -5.19
C ILE A 275 26.55 14.23 -5.14
N GLY A 276 27.22 14.03 -3.99
CA GLY A 276 28.65 14.24 -3.80
C GLY A 276 29.09 15.72 -3.65
N HIS A 277 28.16 16.64 -3.46
CA HIS A 277 28.44 18.07 -3.23
C HIS A 277 27.34 18.75 -2.41
N GLN A 278 27.63 19.91 -1.85
CA GLN A 278 26.66 20.71 -1.11
C GLN A 278 25.71 21.44 -2.08
N VAL A 279 24.45 21.62 -1.65
CA VAL A 279 23.45 22.46 -2.30
C VAL A 279 23.58 23.88 -1.74
N GLU A 280 24.00 24.84 -2.59
CA GLU A 280 24.32 26.18 -2.15
C GLU A 280 23.11 26.95 -1.59
N ASN A 281 21.97 26.84 -2.27
CA ASN A 281 20.73 27.47 -1.86
C ASN A 281 19.66 26.40 -1.60
N TRP A 282 19.68 25.80 -0.40
CA TRP A 282 18.72 24.80 0.02
C TRP A 282 17.40 25.42 0.47
N PRO A 283 16.22 24.92 0.04
CA PRO A 283 15.98 23.93 -1.02
C PRO A 283 15.81 24.58 -2.42
N GLY A 284 16.07 25.89 -2.54
CA GLY A 284 15.74 26.72 -3.71
C GLY A 284 16.38 26.25 -5.02
N ASP A 285 17.54 25.58 -4.96
CA ASP A 285 18.21 25.02 -6.16
C ASP A 285 17.48 23.75 -6.68
N ILE A 286 16.57 23.17 -5.89
CA ILE A 286 15.74 22.01 -6.27
C ILE A 286 14.34 22.51 -6.62
N PHE A 287 13.65 23.11 -5.65
CA PHE A 287 12.31 23.68 -5.78
C PHE A 287 12.23 25.05 -5.09
N ALA A 288 11.62 26.01 -5.76
CA ALA A 288 11.28 27.28 -5.10
C ALA A 288 10.27 27.06 -3.97
N PRO A 289 10.19 27.94 -2.96
CA PRO A 289 9.19 27.86 -1.90
C PRO A 289 7.76 27.70 -2.46
N GLY A 290 7.01 26.73 -1.98
CA GLY A 290 5.64 26.42 -2.42
C GLY A 290 5.54 25.76 -3.80
N GLN A 291 6.64 25.49 -4.48
CA GLN A 291 6.61 24.82 -5.77
C GLN A 291 6.29 23.34 -5.62
N ASN A 292 5.15 22.93 -6.20
CA ASN A 292 4.65 21.54 -6.19
C ASN A 292 4.57 20.90 -7.58
N LYS A 293 5.25 21.50 -8.57
CA LYS A 293 5.32 20.99 -9.94
C LYS A 293 6.77 21.01 -10.44
N LEU A 294 7.08 20.07 -11.32
CA LEU A 294 8.38 20.08 -11.99
C LEU A 294 8.53 21.31 -12.88
N SER A 295 9.77 21.75 -13.05
CA SER A 295 10.12 22.79 -14.01
C SER A 295 9.99 22.29 -15.45
N SER A 296 9.81 23.20 -16.39
CA SER A 296 9.77 22.85 -17.82
C SER A 296 10.86 23.65 -18.56
N PRO A 297 11.94 22.97 -18.97
CA PRO A 297 12.28 21.55 -18.80
C PRO A 297 12.58 21.19 -17.34
N VAL A 298 12.45 19.89 -16.98
CA VAL A 298 12.87 19.36 -15.68
C VAL A 298 14.37 19.54 -15.53
N THR A 299 14.81 20.09 -14.39
CA THR A 299 16.24 20.31 -14.12
C THR A 299 16.95 19.02 -13.68
N ASP A 300 18.26 18.94 -13.88
CA ASP A 300 19.04 17.78 -13.42
C ASP A 300 18.97 17.64 -11.89
N MET A 301 18.93 18.76 -11.16
CA MET A 301 18.78 18.76 -9.70
C MET A 301 17.43 18.17 -9.26
N GLN A 302 16.34 18.51 -9.98
CA GLN A 302 15.02 17.91 -9.72
C GLN A 302 15.00 16.40 -10.00
N LYS A 303 15.64 15.95 -11.09
CA LYS A 303 15.76 14.52 -11.40
C LYS A 303 16.54 13.78 -10.32
N LYS A 304 17.67 14.31 -9.86
CA LYS A 304 18.47 13.72 -8.78
C LYS A 304 17.73 13.74 -7.43
N TRP A 305 16.90 14.75 -7.18
CA TRP A 305 16.05 14.77 -5.99
C TRP A 305 14.98 13.67 -6.01
N MET A 306 14.30 13.45 -7.13
CA MET A 306 13.34 12.37 -7.27
C MET A 306 14.00 11.00 -7.16
N GLU A 307 15.19 10.83 -7.76
CA GLU A 307 16.01 9.62 -7.64
C GLU A 307 16.39 9.34 -6.17
N PHE A 308 16.86 10.36 -5.45
CA PHE A 308 17.20 10.25 -4.03
C PHE A 308 15.98 9.85 -3.17
N ARG A 309 14.81 10.43 -3.44
CA ARG A 309 13.58 10.06 -2.71
C ARG A 309 13.19 8.61 -3.00
N ALA A 310 13.26 8.19 -4.26
CA ALA A 310 13.02 6.80 -4.63
C ALA A 310 14.00 5.85 -3.94
N LYS A 311 15.30 6.20 -3.92
CA LYS A 311 16.33 5.47 -3.16
C LYS A 311 15.99 5.35 -1.67
N THR A 312 15.53 6.42 -1.05
CA THR A 312 15.21 6.42 0.38
C THR A 312 14.09 5.41 0.72
N ILE A 313 13.05 5.34 -0.11
CA ILE A 313 11.98 4.35 0.08
C ILE A 313 12.46 2.94 -0.30
N HIS A 314 13.21 2.79 -1.38
CA HIS A 314 13.83 1.51 -1.77
C HIS A 314 14.66 0.91 -0.63
N ASP A 315 15.59 1.69 -0.05
CA ASP A 315 16.47 1.23 1.04
C ASP A 315 15.67 0.86 2.30
N PHE A 316 14.54 1.52 2.54
CA PHE A 316 13.62 1.16 3.62
C PHE A 316 12.92 -0.17 3.33
N VAL A 317 12.38 -0.36 2.13
CA VAL A 317 11.66 -1.60 1.72
C VAL A 317 12.59 -2.78 1.78
N GLU A 318 13.83 -2.68 1.27
CA GLU A 318 14.87 -3.72 1.37
C GLU A 318 15.11 -4.13 2.83
N LYS A 319 15.38 -3.15 3.72
CA LYS A 319 15.61 -3.42 5.15
C LYS A 319 14.39 -4.04 5.84
N ALA A 320 13.19 -3.61 5.46
CA ALA A 320 11.95 -4.10 6.02
C ALA A 320 11.70 -5.56 5.60
N SER A 321 11.90 -5.88 4.33
CA SER A 321 11.83 -7.23 3.77
C SER A 321 12.82 -8.17 4.47
N ASP A 322 14.10 -7.79 4.51
CA ASP A 322 15.15 -8.55 5.20
C ASP A 322 14.80 -8.82 6.67
N LYS A 323 14.24 -7.81 7.35
CA LYS A 323 13.87 -7.95 8.75
C LYS A 323 12.69 -8.90 8.94
N VAL A 324 11.63 -8.77 8.15
CA VAL A 324 10.47 -9.66 8.20
C VAL A 324 10.90 -11.11 7.97
N HIS A 325 11.64 -11.37 6.89
CA HIS A 325 12.11 -12.72 6.57
C HIS A 325 13.12 -13.28 7.58
N SER A 326 13.86 -12.41 8.28
CA SER A 326 14.73 -12.86 9.39
C SER A 326 13.96 -13.36 10.61
N VAL A 327 12.71 -12.91 10.80
CA VAL A 327 11.81 -13.36 11.88
C VAL A 327 10.98 -14.56 11.43
N ASN A 328 10.36 -14.46 10.26
CA ASN A 328 9.56 -15.53 9.67
C ASN A 328 9.76 -15.56 8.15
N PRO A 329 10.54 -16.52 7.61
CA PRO A 329 10.84 -16.59 6.19
C PRO A 329 9.66 -17.02 5.31
N ASP A 330 8.58 -17.52 5.90
CA ASP A 330 7.39 -17.99 5.17
C ASP A 330 6.35 -16.88 4.95
N ILE A 331 6.48 -15.73 5.63
CA ILE A 331 5.61 -14.56 5.43
C ILE A 331 5.91 -13.91 4.07
N ARG A 332 4.89 -13.70 3.25
CA ARG A 332 4.99 -12.91 2.03
C ARG A 332 5.00 -11.42 2.36
N PHE A 333 6.10 -10.77 2.03
CA PHE A 333 6.25 -9.34 2.24
C PHE A 333 5.92 -8.54 0.97
N GLY A 334 5.22 -7.41 1.11
CA GLY A 334 4.89 -6.58 -0.05
C GLY A 334 4.36 -5.20 0.27
N ALA A 335 3.91 -4.51 -0.76
CA ALA A 335 3.37 -3.17 -0.64
C ALA A 335 2.08 -2.99 -1.46
N TYR A 336 1.20 -2.10 -0.96
CA TYR A 336 0.11 -1.53 -1.73
C TYR A 336 0.59 -0.22 -2.38
N VAL A 337 0.29 -0.07 -3.67
CA VAL A 337 0.55 1.16 -4.44
C VAL A 337 -0.59 1.44 -5.42
N GLY A 338 -0.81 2.72 -5.71
CA GLY A 338 -1.71 3.11 -6.79
C GLY A 338 -1.14 2.79 -8.18
N GLY A 339 -1.99 2.33 -9.10
CA GLY A 339 -1.59 1.93 -10.45
C GLY A 339 -1.09 3.08 -11.34
N TRP A 340 -1.19 4.34 -10.90
CA TRP A 340 -0.78 5.55 -11.63
C TRP A 340 0.72 5.85 -11.52
N TYR A 341 1.55 4.93 -12.01
CA TYR A 341 3.00 5.02 -11.95
C TYR A 341 3.57 6.33 -12.54
N SER A 342 2.94 6.82 -13.62
CA SER A 342 3.39 8.03 -14.34
C SER A 342 3.52 9.26 -13.45
N SER A 343 2.78 9.34 -12.34
CA SER A 343 2.80 10.42 -11.36
C SER A 343 3.30 10.02 -9.97
N TYR A 344 3.56 8.72 -9.72
CA TYR A 344 3.91 8.23 -8.39
C TYR A 344 5.27 8.73 -7.86
N TYR A 345 6.14 9.21 -8.77
CA TYR A 345 7.38 9.92 -8.41
C TYR A 345 7.13 11.14 -7.52
N MET A 346 5.94 11.76 -7.60
CA MET A 346 5.56 12.89 -6.75
C MET A 346 5.55 12.49 -5.28
N SER A 347 5.13 11.28 -4.97
CA SER A 347 5.17 10.69 -3.63
C SER A 347 6.52 10.07 -3.25
N GLY A 348 7.55 10.25 -4.08
CA GLY A 348 8.92 9.79 -3.81
C GLY A 348 9.12 8.29 -3.91
N VAL A 349 8.34 7.60 -4.76
CA VAL A 349 8.34 6.13 -4.84
C VAL A 349 8.61 5.66 -6.25
N ASN A 350 9.48 4.68 -6.39
CA ASN A 350 9.64 3.86 -7.59
C ASN A 350 9.27 2.41 -7.26
N TRP A 351 8.02 2.03 -7.52
CA TRP A 351 7.53 0.69 -7.24
C TRP A 351 7.71 -0.30 -8.41
N ALA A 352 8.36 0.12 -9.49
CA ALA A 352 8.69 -0.75 -10.61
C ALA A 352 9.87 -1.69 -10.28
N SER A 353 10.10 -2.66 -11.15
CA SER A 353 11.34 -3.44 -11.18
C SER A 353 12.53 -2.56 -11.56
N PRO A 354 13.73 -2.80 -11.01
CA PRO A 354 14.95 -2.14 -11.50
C PRO A 354 15.30 -2.49 -12.96
N LYS A 355 14.67 -3.52 -13.55
CA LYS A 355 14.79 -3.86 -14.97
C LYS A 355 13.98 -2.95 -15.90
N TYR A 356 13.04 -2.18 -15.34
CA TYR A 356 12.24 -1.25 -16.12
C TYR A 356 12.95 0.10 -16.29
N GLU A 357 13.44 0.38 -17.48
CA GLU A 357 14.20 1.58 -17.85
C GLU A 357 13.31 2.85 -17.84
N THR A 358 12.98 3.37 -16.65
CA THR A 358 12.03 4.48 -16.45
C THR A 358 12.40 5.71 -17.29
N SER A 359 13.67 6.07 -17.39
CA SER A 359 14.16 7.27 -18.12
C SER A 359 13.91 7.20 -19.63
N THR A 360 13.74 6.00 -20.19
CA THR A 360 13.38 5.79 -21.59
C THR A 360 11.98 6.33 -21.89
N TYR A 361 11.06 6.22 -20.95
CA TYR A 361 9.64 6.56 -21.13
C TYR A 361 9.26 7.88 -20.48
N TYR A 362 9.97 8.28 -19.41
CA TYR A 362 9.63 9.45 -18.60
C TYR A 362 10.78 10.45 -18.51
N LYS A 363 10.60 11.63 -19.10
CA LYS A 363 11.61 12.72 -19.12
C LYS A 363 11.93 13.29 -17.74
N TRP A 364 11.08 13.05 -16.76
CA TRP A 364 11.32 13.46 -15.37
C TRP A 364 12.33 12.57 -14.66
N ALA A 365 12.51 11.32 -15.10
CA ALA A 365 13.46 10.40 -14.49
C ALA A 365 14.91 10.73 -14.88
N SER A 366 15.85 10.50 -13.97
CA SER A 366 17.29 10.42 -14.23
C SER A 366 17.62 9.09 -14.92
N GLU A 367 18.83 8.97 -15.46
CA GLU A 367 19.29 7.74 -16.11
C GLU A 367 19.29 6.54 -15.14
N ASP A 368 19.66 6.78 -13.87
CA ASP A 368 19.81 5.76 -12.83
C ASP A 368 18.55 5.57 -11.97
N TYR A 369 17.41 6.24 -12.29
CA TYR A 369 16.19 6.20 -11.47
C TYR A 369 15.63 4.78 -11.30
N ASN A 370 15.79 3.92 -12.31
CA ASN A 370 15.32 2.53 -12.27
C ASN A 370 16.10 1.68 -11.25
N GLU A 371 17.35 2.01 -10.92
CA GLU A 371 18.13 1.28 -9.91
C GLU A 371 17.47 1.26 -8.52
N TYR A 372 16.57 2.22 -8.28
CA TYR A 372 15.81 2.35 -7.04
C TYR A 372 14.35 1.91 -7.16
N GLY A 373 14.07 1.06 -8.13
CA GLY A 373 12.84 0.27 -8.16
C GLY A 373 12.90 -0.83 -7.12
N TYR A 374 11.83 -1.05 -6.33
CA TYR A 374 11.87 -1.99 -5.21
C TYR A 374 11.02 -3.26 -5.40
N ALA A 375 10.48 -3.48 -6.60
CA ALA A 375 9.62 -4.65 -6.85
C ALA A 375 10.29 -5.99 -6.52
N ASP A 376 11.59 -6.10 -6.76
CA ASP A 376 12.39 -7.31 -6.51
C ASP A 376 12.70 -7.57 -5.02
N HIS A 377 12.36 -6.63 -4.12
CA HIS A 377 12.41 -6.81 -2.67
C HIS A 377 11.06 -7.27 -2.09
N CYS A 378 10.05 -7.50 -2.94
CA CYS A 378 8.70 -7.89 -2.54
C CYS A 378 8.36 -9.29 -3.06
N ASP A 379 7.55 -10.05 -2.28
CA ASP A 379 7.00 -11.36 -2.68
C ASP A 379 5.61 -11.21 -3.30
N ILE A 380 4.95 -10.06 -3.09
CA ILE A 380 3.65 -9.73 -3.65
C ILE A 380 3.48 -8.21 -3.72
N MET A 381 2.82 -7.73 -4.77
CA MET A 381 2.38 -6.33 -4.85
C MET A 381 0.86 -6.24 -4.97
N ILE A 382 0.28 -5.22 -4.34
CA ILE A 382 -1.16 -4.91 -4.45
C ILE A 382 -1.29 -3.58 -5.20
N ILE A 383 -2.01 -3.61 -6.33
CA ILE A 383 -2.12 -2.48 -7.26
C ILE A 383 -3.53 -1.91 -7.24
N GLY A 384 -3.68 -0.69 -6.73
CA GLY A 384 -4.93 0.06 -6.79
C GLY A 384 -5.30 0.40 -8.23
N ALA A 385 -6.20 -0.36 -8.82
CA ALA A 385 -6.76 -0.11 -10.14
C ALA A 385 -8.01 0.79 -10.03
N TYR A 386 -7.86 1.94 -9.36
CA TYR A 386 -8.94 2.83 -8.94
C TYR A 386 -9.43 3.69 -10.11
N ALA A 387 -10.24 3.10 -10.97
CA ALA A 387 -10.87 3.77 -12.10
C ALA A 387 -12.39 3.88 -11.90
N SER A 388 -13.03 4.75 -12.67
CA SER A 388 -14.49 4.93 -12.60
C SER A 388 -15.25 3.71 -13.10
N THR A 389 -16.54 3.62 -12.75
CA THR A 389 -17.47 2.60 -13.28
C THR A 389 -17.53 2.54 -14.81
N LYS A 390 -17.12 3.60 -15.49
CA LYS A 390 -17.11 3.70 -16.97
C LYS A 390 -15.78 3.27 -17.59
N SER A 391 -14.75 3.03 -16.77
CA SER A 391 -13.37 2.81 -17.20
C SER A 391 -12.86 1.42 -16.75
N ILE A 392 -13.64 0.37 -16.99
CA ILE A 392 -13.28 -1.00 -16.58
C ILE A 392 -12.25 -1.60 -17.55
N TYR A 393 -12.56 -1.61 -18.85
CA TYR A 393 -11.69 -2.17 -19.89
C TYR A 393 -10.94 -1.09 -20.63
N GLY A 394 -9.73 -1.40 -21.05
CA GLY A 394 -8.88 -0.56 -21.89
C GLY A 394 -7.40 -0.85 -21.74
N SER A 395 -6.59 -0.18 -22.55
CA SER A 395 -5.13 -0.25 -22.50
C SER A 395 -4.51 0.98 -21.85
N SER A 396 -5.28 2.06 -21.61
CA SER A 396 -4.76 3.25 -20.96
C SER A 396 -4.58 3.01 -19.46
N GLU A 397 -3.60 3.66 -18.84
CA GLU A 397 -3.30 3.60 -17.43
C GLU A 397 -4.52 3.94 -16.53
N TRP A 398 -5.50 4.68 -17.04
CA TRP A 398 -6.69 5.12 -16.29
C TRP A 398 -7.93 4.24 -16.53
N THR A 399 -7.72 2.98 -16.84
CA THR A 399 -8.76 1.94 -16.80
C THR A 399 -8.34 0.85 -15.83
N MET A 400 -9.30 0.13 -15.21
CA MET A 400 -8.98 -0.95 -14.28
C MET A 400 -8.06 -1.99 -14.93
N GLN A 401 -8.41 -2.41 -16.14
CA GLN A 401 -7.60 -3.36 -16.91
C GLN A 401 -6.24 -2.76 -17.29
N GLY A 402 -6.19 -1.48 -17.67
CA GLY A 402 -4.97 -0.81 -18.08
C GLY A 402 -3.97 -0.64 -16.95
N PHE A 403 -4.44 -0.31 -15.74
CA PHE A 403 -3.59 -0.29 -14.54
C PHE A 403 -2.91 -1.64 -14.30
N CYS A 404 -3.67 -2.75 -14.36
CA CYS A 404 -3.12 -4.08 -14.16
C CYS A 404 -2.10 -4.45 -15.24
N LYS A 405 -2.41 -4.23 -16.52
CA LYS A 405 -1.48 -4.50 -17.63
C LYS A 405 -0.21 -3.65 -17.55
N ARG A 406 -0.36 -2.40 -17.11
CA ARG A 406 0.78 -1.51 -16.91
C ARG A 406 1.68 -2.01 -15.78
N ALA A 407 1.10 -2.46 -14.67
CA ALA A 407 1.84 -3.04 -13.56
C ALA A 407 2.64 -4.30 -13.98
N GLU A 408 2.06 -5.18 -14.80
CA GLU A 408 2.76 -6.35 -15.36
C GLU A 408 4.02 -5.92 -16.12
N THR A 409 3.92 -4.90 -16.98
CA THR A 409 5.07 -4.34 -17.71
C THR A 409 6.13 -3.77 -16.75
N LEU A 410 5.70 -2.99 -15.76
CA LEU A 410 6.58 -2.31 -14.80
C LEU A 410 7.32 -3.30 -13.90
N PHE A 411 6.68 -4.40 -13.52
CA PHE A 411 7.32 -5.43 -12.69
C PHE A 411 8.30 -6.32 -13.43
N SER A 412 8.21 -6.41 -14.75
CA SER A 412 9.16 -7.18 -15.58
C SER A 412 9.37 -8.63 -15.10
N GLY A 413 8.36 -9.20 -14.45
CA GLY A 413 8.39 -10.58 -13.91
C GLY A 413 9.07 -10.76 -12.55
N ASP A 414 9.54 -9.70 -11.89
CA ASP A 414 10.26 -9.81 -10.60
C ASP A 414 9.33 -10.13 -9.43
N VAL A 415 8.08 -9.67 -9.48
CA VAL A 415 7.12 -9.88 -8.40
C VAL A 415 5.73 -10.23 -8.94
N PRO A 416 5.03 -11.22 -8.37
CA PRO A 416 3.61 -11.44 -8.63
C PRO A 416 2.76 -10.32 -8.01
N PHE A 417 1.58 -10.06 -8.61
CA PHE A 417 0.72 -9.00 -8.10
C PHE A 417 -0.77 -9.30 -8.25
N VAL A 418 -1.55 -8.64 -7.40
CA VAL A 418 -3.00 -8.57 -7.46
C VAL A 418 -3.41 -7.12 -7.77
N GLY A 419 -4.32 -6.93 -8.70
CA GLY A 419 -4.87 -5.61 -9.03
C GLY A 419 -6.35 -5.53 -8.71
N GLY A 420 -6.84 -4.39 -8.25
CA GLY A 420 -8.27 -4.30 -7.93
C GLY A 420 -8.80 -2.89 -7.72
N PRO A 421 -10.15 -2.74 -7.79
CA PRO A 421 -10.83 -1.47 -7.71
C PRO A 421 -11.11 -1.03 -6.27
N ASP A 422 -11.33 0.26 -6.10
CA ASP A 422 -12.12 0.80 -5.00
C ASP A 422 -13.59 0.84 -5.44
N ILE A 423 -14.43 0.02 -4.77
CA ILE A 423 -15.85 -0.15 -5.09
C ILE A 423 -16.79 0.72 -4.25
N GLY A 424 -16.23 1.71 -3.57
CA GLY A 424 -17.00 2.62 -2.71
C GLY A 424 -16.72 4.09 -2.98
N ASN A 425 -15.47 4.47 -3.23
CA ASN A 425 -15.08 5.88 -3.36
C ASN A 425 -14.73 6.28 -4.80
N SER A 426 -14.35 5.34 -5.65
CA SER A 426 -14.08 5.65 -7.06
C SER A 426 -15.33 6.15 -7.78
N SER A 427 -15.13 7.05 -8.74
CA SER A 427 -16.23 7.74 -9.45
C SER A 427 -17.26 6.77 -10.02
N GLY A 428 -18.50 6.96 -9.60
CA GLY A 428 -19.68 6.15 -9.97
C GLY A 428 -20.00 5.01 -9.00
N PHE A 429 -19.15 4.75 -7.98
CA PHE A 429 -19.42 3.75 -6.93
C PHE A 429 -20.02 4.36 -5.65
N GLU A 430 -19.88 5.65 -5.42
CA GLU A 430 -20.14 6.36 -4.16
C GLU A 430 -21.58 6.22 -3.63
N LYS A 431 -22.49 5.77 -4.48
CA LYS A 431 -23.92 5.60 -4.13
C LYS A 431 -24.39 4.16 -4.12
N GLY A 432 -23.47 3.22 -4.34
CA GLY A 432 -23.81 1.80 -4.51
C GLY A 432 -24.62 1.50 -5.79
N GLY A 433 -25.24 0.32 -5.83
CA GLY A 433 -26.07 -0.12 -6.97
C GLY A 433 -25.27 -0.59 -8.19
N GLN A 434 -23.97 -0.82 -8.05
CA GLN A 434 -23.06 -1.20 -9.14
C GLN A 434 -22.75 -2.70 -9.18
N GLY A 435 -23.50 -3.54 -8.44
CA GLY A 435 -23.28 -4.98 -8.38
C GLY A 435 -23.25 -5.66 -9.75
N HIS A 436 -24.08 -5.18 -10.69
CA HIS A 436 -24.11 -5.69 -12.06
C HIS A 436 -22.79 -5.54 -12.83
N LEU A 437 -21.85 -4.69 -12.36
CA LEU A 437 -20.53 -4.51 -12.96
C LEU A 437 -19.50 -5.52 -12.44
N MET A 438 -19.75 -6.19 -11.31
CA MET A 438 -18.77 -7.09 -10.67
C MET A 438 -18.22 -8.16 -11.60
N PRO A 439 -19.02 -8.82 -12.48
CA PRO A 439 -18.46 -9.78 -13.42
C PRO A 439 -17.46 -9.19 -14.42
N SER A 440 -17.65 -7.93 -14.83
CA SER A 440 -16.71 -7.25 -15.75
C SER A 440 -15.47 -6.77 -15.02
N ILE A 441 -15.61 -6.30 -13.79
CA ILE A 441 -14.50 -5.87 -12.93
C ILE A 441 -13.58 -7.04 -12.60
N VAL A 442 -14.17 -8.17 -12.14
CA VAL A 442 -13.40 -9.40 -11.88
C VAL A 442 -12.66 -9.86 -13.14
N ASP A 443 -13.34 -9.91 -14.29
CA ASP A 443 -12.72 -10.31 -15.54
C ASP A 443 -11.54 -9.39 -15.90
N ALA A 444 -11.73 -8.07 -15.84
CA ALA A 444 -10.70 -7.09 -16.19
C ALA A 444 -9.47 -7.16 -15.29
N CYS A 445 -9.66 -7.26 -13.97
CA CYS A 445 -8.57 -7.23 -13.00
C CYS A 445 -7.86 -8.59 -12.90
N ILE A 446 -8.61 -9.70 -12.71
CA ILE A 446 -8.00 -11.02 -12.45
C ILE A 446 -7.24 -11.58 -13.67
N ASN A 447 -7.74 -11.31 -14.88
CA ASN A 447 -7.09 -11.78 -16.10
C ASN A 447 -5.91 -10.89 -16.56
N SER A 448 -5.77 -9.70 -15.95
CA SER A 448 -4.69 -8.76 -16.26
C SER A 448 -3.68 -8.60 -15.12
N SER A 449 -3.80 -9.41 -14.07
CA SER A 449 -2.86 -9.50 -12.95
C SER A 449 -2.27 -10.90 -12.89
N THR A 450 -1.03 -11.04 -12.44
CA THR A 450 -0.34 -12.35 -12.43
C THR A 450 -0.86 -13.27 -11.34
N GLU A 451 -1.12 -12.75 -10.14
CA GLU A 451 -1.51 -13.53 -8.95
C GLU A 451 -3.01 -13.58 -8.72
N GLY A 452 -3.74 -12.48 -8.98
CA GLY A 452 -5.16 -12.42 -8.67
C GLY A 452 -5.73 -11.00 -8.66
N MET A 453 -6.74 -10.80 -7.81
CA MET A 453 -7.36 -9.49 -7.63
C MET A 453 -7.71 -9.21 -6.18
N PHE A 454 -8.00 -7.94 -5.87
CA PHE A 454 -8.57 -7.56 -4.58
C PHE A 454 -9.74 -6.58 -4.76
N PHE A 455 -10.56 -6.43 -3.71
CA PHE A 455 -11.55 -5.38 -3.58
C PHE A 455 -11.21 -4.46 -2.41
N PHE A 456 -11.22 -3.17 -2.61
CA PHE A 456 -11.23 -2.14 -1.58
C PHE A 456 -12.65 -1.59 -1.46
N ASP A 457 -13.38 -1.79 -0.35
CA ASP A 457 -13.06 -2.61 0.79
C ASP A 457 -14.31 -3.35 1.31
N LEU A 458 -14.16 -4.13 2.37
CA LEU A 458 -15.26 -4.93 2.95
C LEU A 458 -16.44 -4.06 3.43
N CYS A 459 -16.19 -2.86 3.96
CA CYS A 459 -17.29 -2.00 4.41
C CYS A 459 -18.26 -1.66 3.27
N HIS A 460 -17.76 -1.48 2.04
CA HIS A 460 -18.59 -1.20 0.88
C HIS A 460 -19.34 -2.45 0.38
N ILE A 461 -18.73 -3.63 0.47
CA ILE A 461 -19.43 -4.89 0.18
C ILE A 461 -20.64 -5.04 1.10
N LYS A 462 -20.45 -4.76 2.40
CA LYS A 462 -21.51 -4.81 3.43
C LYS A 462 -22.54 -3.70 3.22
N MET A 463 -22.10 -2.47 2.99
CA MET A 463 -22.96 -1.28 2.86
C MET A 463 -23.89 -1.35 1.66
N TYR A 464 -23.39 -1.86 0.53
CA TYR A 464 -24.12 -1.91 -0.74
C TYR A 464 -24.66 -3.30 -1.08
N ASP A 465 -24.49 -4.26 -0.17
CA ASP A 465 -24.91 -5.66 -0.31
C ASP A 465 -24.44 -6.34 -1.60
N TYR A 466 -23.13 -6.21 -1.89
CA TYR A 466 -22.52 -6.77 -3.12
C TYR A 466 -22.15 -8.26 -3.02
N TRP A 467 -22.53 -8.96 -1.96
CA TRP A 467 -22.12 -10.34 -1.69
C TRP A 467 -22.48 -11.30 -2.83
N ASP A 468 -23.73 -11.32 -3.24
CA ASP A 468 -24.22 -12.21 -4.29
C ASP A 468 -23.64 -11.83 -5.65
N ASP A 469 -23.51 -10.53 -5.95
CA ASP A 469 -22.93 -10.04 -7.20
C ASP A 469 -21.46 -10.46 -7.36
N ILE A 470 -20.67 -10.35 -6.28
CA ILE A 470 -19.27 -10.79 -6.24
C ILE A 470 -19.17 -12.29 -6.35
N LYS A 471 -20.03 -13.04 -5.63
CA LYS A 471 -20.07 -14.50 -5.73
C LYS A 471 -20.34 -14.96 -7.17
N ILE A 472 -21.34 -14.38 -7.83
CA ILE A 472 -21.65 -14.66 -9.24
C ILE A 472 -20.43 -14.35 -10.13
N ALA A 473 -19.72 -13.26 -9.87
CA ALA A 473 -18.55 -12.89 -10.64
C ALA A 473 -17.39 -13.89 -10.46
N PHE A 474 -17.13 -14.31 -9.23
CA PHE A 474 -16.11 -15.34 -8.93
C PHE A 474 -16.49 -16.70 -9.48
N ASP A 475 -17.75 -17.14 -9.34
CA ASP A 475 -18.23 -18.39 -9.93
C ASP A 475 -18.09 -18.38 -11.46
N LYS A 476 -18.37 -17.24 -12.11
CA LYS A 476 -18.15 -17.07 -13.55
C LYS A 476 -16.67 -17.24 -13.92
N TYR A 477 -15.77 -16.61 -13.19
CA TYR A 477 -14.32 -16.76 -13.40
C TYR A 477 -13.89 -18.23 -13.22
N LEU A 478 -14.23 -18.86 -12.10
CA LEU A 478 -13.84 -20.23 -11.79
C LEU A 478 -14.39 -21.25 -12.82
N ASN A 479 -15.55 -20.97 -13.43
CA ASN A 479 -16.08 -21.81 -14.50
C ASN A 479 -15.30 -21.69 -15.80
N THR A 480 -14.50 -20.65 -16.00
CA THR A 480 -13.58 -20.56 -17.17
C THR A 480 -12.35 -21.44 -17.05
N LEU A 481 -12.07 -21.96 -15.85
CA LEU A 481 -10.90 -22.80 -15.55
C LEU A 481 -11.20 -24.30 -15.72
N LYS A 482 -12.49 -24.67 -15.85
CA LYS A 482 -12.96 -26.06 -16.07
C LYS A 482 -12.97 -26.41 -17.55
#